data_d4ff6a45884de7f34ada297666151b96
#
_entry.id   d4ff6a45884de7f34ada297666151b96
#
_cell.length_a   1.000
_cell.length_b   1.000
_cell.length_c   1.000
_cell.angle_alpha   90.00
_cell.angle_beta   90.00
_cell.angle_gamma   90.00
#
_symmetry.space_group_name_H-M   'P 1'
#
loop_
_entity.id
_entity.type
_entity.pdbx_description
1 polymer ?
#
loop_
_entity_poly.entity_id
_entity_poly.type
_entity_poly.pdbx_seq_one_letter_code
_entity_poly.pdbx_strand_id
1 'polypeptide(L)'
;MWIIKPTGVSRGSGITITNDSSKIMQLRHGKMVQKYIEHPLLLDCQRKFDLRQWVLVTSFHPLKAYAFKHCYARFSSVKYSNNNYDNIQKHLTNYSQNK
;
A
#
# COMPACT_ATOMS: atom_id res chain seq x y z
N MET A 1 -0.02 -6.89 -13.14
CA MET A 1 0.66 -5.68 -12.60
C MET A 1 1.50 -6.03 -11.40
N TRP A 2 2.55 -5.26 -11.18
CA TRP A 2 3.48 -5.41 -10.07
C TRP A 2 3.66 -4.08 -9.37
N ILE A 3 3.75 -4.10 -8.04
CA ILE A 3 4.11 -2.95 -7.23
C ILE A 3 5.54 -3.12 -6.73
N ILE A 4 6.35 -2.10 -6.91
CA ILE A 4 7.76 -2.06 -6.53
C ILE A 4 7.88 -1.09 -5.35
N LYS A 5 8.40 -1.58 -4.24
CA LYS A 5 8.54 -0.83 -3.00
C LYS A 5 10.02 -0.75 -2.62
N PRO A 6 10.59 0.44 -2.45
CA PRO A 6 11.93 0.55 -1.88
C PRO A 6 11.97 0.02 -0.45
N THR A 7 13.05 -0.65 -0.08
CA THR A 7 13.31 -1.00 1.32
C THR A 7 13.94 0.19 2.06
N GLY A 8 13.71 0.28 3.37
CA GLY A 8 14.30 1.36 4.19
C GLY A 8 13.62 2.71 4.09
N VAL A 9 12.52 2.83 3.33
CA VAL A 9 11.72 4.06 3.28
C VAL A 9 10.29 3.80 3.74
N SER A 10 9.61 4.86 4.11
CA SER A 10 8.24 4.80 4.65
C SER A 10 7.30 5.74 3.90
N ARG A 11 6.04 5.79 4.33
CA ARG A 11 5.02 6.73 3.87
C ARG A 11 4.67 6.64 2.38
N GLY A 12 4.96 5.49 1.74
CA GLY A 12 4.69 5.29 0.31
C GLY A 12 5.70 5.95 -0.63
N SER A 13 6.79 6.49 -0.10
CA SER A 13 7.82 7.15 -0.92
C SER A 13 8.48 6.17 -1.89
N GLY A 14 8.64 6.58 -3.15
CA GLY A 14 9.32 5.81 -4.19
C GLY A 14 8.64 4.51 -4.60
N ILE A 15 7.38 4.30 -4.22
CA ILE A 15 6.57 3.18 -4.72
C ILE A 15 6.20 3.43 -6.18
N THR A 16 6.34 2.41 -7.01
CA THR A 16 5.91 2.44 -8.42
C THR A 16 5.09 1.21 -8.76
N ILE A 17 4.23 1.32 -9.77
CA ILE A 17 3.43 0.21 -10.29
C ILE A 17 3.77 0.05 -11.77
N THR A 18 3.98 -1.18 -12.22
CA THR A 18 4.34 -1.47 -13.61
C THR A 18 3.85 -2.84 -14.06
N ASN A 19 3.60 -2.99 -15.35
CA ASN A 19 3.44 -4.27 -16.02
C ASN A 19 4.69 -4.67 -16.84
N ASP A 20 5.68 -3.81 -16.87
CA ASP A 20 6.89 -4.01 -17.64
C ASP A 20 7.86 -4.93 -16.89
N SER A 21 8.00 -6.16 -17.38
CA SER A 21 8.91 -7.16 -16.80
C SER A 21 10.37 -6.77 -16.95
N SER A 22 10.73 -6.02 -18.00
CA SER A 22 12.11 -5.58 -18.21
C SER A 22 12.56 -4.61 -17.11
N LYS A 23 11.68 -3.71 -16.68
CA LYS A 23 11.94 -2.82 -15.53
C LYS A 23 12.15 -3.61 -14.24
N ILE A 24 11.40 -4.71 -14.05
CA ILE A 24 11.54 -5.56 -12.87
C ILE A 24 12.89 -6.29 -12.87
N MET A 25 13.28 -6.84 -14.03
CA MET A 25 14.55 -7.58 -14.17
C MET A 25 15.80 -6.68 -13.99
N GLN A 26 15.67 -5.39 -14.24
CA GLN A 26 16.75 -4.41 -14.07
C GLN A 26 16.84 -3.81 -12.66
N LEU A 27 15.94 -4.21 -11.74
CA LEU A 27 15.96 -3.68 -10.37
C LEU A 27 17.23 -4.10 -9.66
N ARG A 28 17.88 -3.12 -9.04
CA ARG A 28 19.01 -3.34 -8.13
C ARG A 28 18.51 -3.68 -6.72
N HIS A 29 19.44 -4.07 -5.83
CA HIS A 29 19.14 -4.36 -4.42
C HIS A 29 18.34 -3.24 -3.74
N GLY A 30 17.65 -3.58 -2.66
CA GLY A 30 16.87 -2.62 -1.87
C GLY A 30 15.47 -2.35 -2.43
N LYS A 31 14.94 -3.24 -3.25
CA LYS A 31 13.55 -3.19 -3.74
C LYS A 31 12.80 -4.48 -3.42
N MET A 32 11.55 -4.33 -3.04
CA MET A 32 10.60 -5.44 -2.92
C MET A 32 9.63 -5.36 -4.10
N VAL A 33 9.48 -6.46 -4.81
CA VAL A 33 8.50 -6.62 -5.90
C VAL A 33 7.36 -7.50 -5.40
N GLN A 34 6.15 -7.03 -5.56
CA GLN A 34 4.96 -7.74 -5.09
C GLN A 34 3.89 -7.70 -6.18
N LYS A 35 3.12 -8.79 -6.34
CA LYS A 35 1.94 -8.77 -7.20
C LYS A 35 0.98 -7.68 -6.71
N TYR A 36 0.56 -6.81 -7.64
CA TYR A 36 -0.38 -5.75 -7.32
C TYR A 36 -1.81 -6.31 -7.29
N ILE A 37 -2.61 -5.83 -6.35
CA ILE A 37 -4.04 -6.16 -6.26
C ILE A 37 -4.79 -5.17 -7.16
N GLU A 38 -5.13 -5.64 -8.36
CA GLU A 38 -5.71 -4.82 -9.42
C GLU A 38 -7.21 -4.56 -9.21
N HIS A 39 -7.89 -5.44 -8.47
CA HIS A 39 -9.31 -5.34 -8.15
C HIS A 39 -9.52 -5.31 -6.64
N PRO A 40 -9.18 -4.19 -5.97
CA PRO A 40 -9.42 -4.05 -4.54
C PRO A 40 -10.92 -3.90 -4.26
N LEU A 41 -11.34 -4.22 -3.03
CA LEU A 41 -12.64 -3.80 -2.55
C LEU A 41 -12.71 -2.28 -2.55
N LEU A 42 -13.77 -1.74 -3.12
CA LEU A 42 -14.09 -0.31 -3.12
C LEU A 42 -15.41 -0.11 -2.39
N LEU A 43 -15.49 0.95 -1.59
CA LEU A 43 -16.73 1.40 -0.98
C LEU A 43 -17.48 2.36 -1.94
N ASP A 44 -18.64 2.85 -1.53
CA ASP A 44 -19.53 3.70 -2.33
C ASP A 44 -18.84 4.92 -2.96
N CYS A 45 -17.81 5.45 -2.32
CA CYS A 45 -17.00 6.54 -2.85
C CYS A 45 -16.06 6.14 -4.01
N GLN A 46 -16.01 4.85 -4.36
CA GLN A 46 -15.13 4.29 -5.40
C GLN A 46 -13.64 4.63 -5.22
N ARG A 47 -13.22 4.86 -4.00
CA ARG A 47 -11.82 5.12 -3.65
C ARG A 47 -11.20 3.91 -3.01
N LYS A 48 -9.93 3.69 -3.31
CA LYS A 48 -9.14 2.68 -2.61
C LYS A 48 -8.97 3.09 -1.16
N PHE A 49 -9.03 2.12 -0.25
CA PHE A 49 -8.81 2.35 1.17
C PHE A 49 -7.95 1.26 1.79
N ASP A 50 -7.40 1.56 2.94
CA ASP A 50 -6.81 0.59 3.85
C ASP A 50 -7.31 0.84 5.29
N LEU A 51 -7.15 -0.15 6.14
CA LEU A 51 -7.46 -0.05 7.56
C LEU A 51 -6.18 0.12 8.37
N ARG A 52 -6.21 1.08 9.29
CA ARG A 52 -5.17 1.25 10.29
C ARG A 52 -5.64 0.65 11.61
N GLN A 53 -5.02 -0.45 11.99
CA GLN A 53 -5.27 -1.16 13.24
C GLN A 53 -4.05 -0.99 14.16
N TRP A 54 -4.31 -0.54 15.38
CA TRP A 54 -3.30 -0.51 16.43
C TRP A 54 -3.28 -1.84 17.18
N VAL A 55 -2.09 -2.37 17.38
CA VAL A 55 -1.86 -3.62 18.11
C VAL A 55 -0.74 -3.38 19.12
N LEU A 56 -0.99 -3.73 20.38
CA LEU A 56 0.00 -3.73 21.44
C LEU A 56 0.51 -5.17 21.63
N VAL A 57 1.80 -5.38 21.46
CA VAL A 57 2.45 -6.66 21.77
C VAL A 57 3.16 -6.52 23.12
N THR A 58 2.76 -7.32 24.11
CA THR A 58 3.32 -7.28 25.47
C THR A 58 4.31 -8.41 25.73
N SER A 59 4.29 -9.46 24.92
CA SER A 59 5.23 -10.57 25.01
C SER A 59 5.34 -11.24 23.65
N PHE A 60 6.53 -11.72 23.30
CA PHE A 60 6.78 -12.51 22.09
C PHE A 60 6.82 -14.01 22.38
N HIS A 61 7.08 -14.39 23.64
CA HIS A 61 7.13 -15.80 23.99
C HIS A 61 6.60 -16.03 25.42
N PRO A 62 5.38 -16.60 25.57
CA PRO A 62 4.37 -16.82 24.53
C PRO A 62 3.86 -15.49 23.95
N LEU A 63 3.42 -15.53 22.70
CA LEU A 63 2.89 -14.32 22.06
C LEU A 63 1.64 -13.82 22.77
N LYS A 64 1.69 -12.57 23.23
CA LYS A 64 0.54 -11.83 23.79
C LYS A 64 0.37 -10.52 23.04
N ALA A 65 -0.69 -10.43 22.27
CA ALA A 65 -1.03 -9.26 21.47
C ALA A 65 -2.47 -8.83 21.72
N TYR A 66 -2.68 -7.52 21.80
CA TYR A 66 -3.97 -6.89 22.03
C TYR A 66 -4.29 -5.94 20.90
N ALA A 67 -5.38 -6.16 20.19
CA ALA A 67 -5.86 -5.24 19.19
C ALA A 67 -6.69 -4.13 19.84
N PHE A 68 -6.41 -2.88 19.48
CA PHE A 68 -7.25 -1.76 19.92
C PHE A 68 -8.63 -1.90 19.26
N LYS A 69 -9.70 -1.68 20.02
CA LYS A 69 -11.06 -1.97 19.56
C LYS A 69 -11.53 -1.12 18.38
N HIS A 70 -10.90 0.04 18.15
CA HIS A 70 -11.23 0.92 17.03
C HIS A 70 -10.11 0.91 15.99
N CYS A 71 -10.47 0.78 14.74
CA CYS A 71 -9.61 1.06 13.60
C CYS A 71 -10.16 2.25 12.81
N TYR A 72 -9.37 2.82 11.92
CA TYR A 72 -9.86 3.84 10.99
C TYR A 72 -9.42 3.54 9.57
N ALA A 73 -10.25 3.94 8.62
CA ALA A 73 -9.96 3.81 7.20
C ALA A 73 -9.19 5.03 6.69
N ARG A 74 -8.21 4.77 5.82
CA ARG A 74 -7.53 5.81 5.04
C ARG A 74 -7.90 5.63 3.58
N PHE A 75 -8.32 6.70 2.94
CA PHE A 75 -8.75 6.68 1.55
C PHE A 75 -7.72 7.34 0.64
N SER A 76 -7.65 6.86 -0.60
CA SER A 76 -6.99 7.60 -1.68
C SER A 76 -7.75 8.90 -1.95
N SER A 77 -7.06 9.97 -2.35
CA SER A 77 -7.69 11.26 -2.66
C SER A 77 -8.47 11.24 -3.97
N VAL A 78 -8.17 10.30 -4.85
CA VAL A 78 -8.75 10.16 -6.18
C VAL A 78 -9.48 8.83 -6.30
N LYS A 79 -10.55 8.79 -7.10
CA LYS A 79 -11.26 7.54 -7.42
C LYS A 79 -10.31 6.53 -8.04
N TYR A 80 -10.44 5.28 -7.60
CA TYR A 80 -9.64 4.18 -8.12
C TYR A 80 -10.04 3.88 -9.56
N SER A 81 -9.06 3.59 -10.37
CA SER A 81 -9.26 3.02 -11.70
C SER A 81 -8.05 2.17 -12.07
N ASN A 82 -8.28 1.12 -12.81
CA ASN A 82 -7.25 0.18 -13.25
C ASN A 82 -6.51 0.65 -14.50
N ASN A 83 -6.38 1.96 -14.64
CA ASN A 83 -5.63 2.63 -15.70
C ASN A 83 -4.75 3.73 -15.08
N ASN A 84 -3.82 4.27 -15.84
CA ASN A 84 -2.94 5.36 -15.42
C ASN A 84 -2.25 5.07 -14.06
N TYR A 85 -1.36 4.09 -14.09
CA TYR A 85 -0.60 3.63 -12.91
C TYR A 85 0.45 4.63 -12.43
N ASP A 86 0.75 5.67 -13.23
CA ASP A 86 1.62 6.76 -12.82
C ASP A 86 0.95 7.70 -11.81
N ASN A 87 -0.39 7.72 -11.78
CA ASN A 87 -1.11 8.48 -10.78
C ASN A 87 -1.18 7.73 -9.45
N ILE A 88 -0.14 7.87 -8.66
CA ILE A 88 0.04 7.20 -7.36
C ILE A 88 -1.12 7.48 -6.38
N GLN A 89 -1.76 8.65 -6.46
CA GLN A 89 -2.88 9.02 -5.58
C GLN A 89 -4.13 8.15 -5.75
N LYS A 90 -4.27 7.46 -6.89
CA LYS A 90 -5.33 6.46 -7.08
C LYS A 90 -5.04 5.13 -6.37
N HIS A 91 -3.77 4.84 -6.17
CA HIS A 91 -3.29 3.51 -5.81
C HIS A 91 -2.79 3.41 -4.37
N LEU A 92 -2.33 4.53 -3.80
CA LEU A 92 -1.83 4.59 -2.43
C LEU A 92 -2.77 5.38 -1.52
N THR A 93 -2.92 4.90 -0.31
CA THR A 93 -3.76 5.48 0.74
C THR A 93 -2.96 6.22 1.81
N ASN A 94 -1.63 6.25 1.66
CA ASN A 94 -0.74 6.96 2.57
C ASN A 94 -1.04 8.46 2.56
N TYR A 95 -1.25 9.06 3.72
CA TYR A 95 -1.57 10.49 3.85
C TYR A 95 -0.56 11.39 3.13
N SER A 96 0.73 11.08 3.23
CA SER A 96 1.79 11.85 2.57
C SER A 96 1.76 11.84 1.04
N GLN A 97 1.07 10.88 0.44
CA GLN A 97 0.88 10.77 -1.02
C GLN A 97 -0.45 11.38 -1.47
N ASN A 98 -1.32 11.73 -0.52
CA ASN A 98 -2.69 12.21 -0.75
C ASN A 98 -2.94 13.62 -0.19
N LYS A 99 -1.87 14.35 0.10
CA LYS A 99 -1.92 15.77 0.50
C LYS A 99 -2.33 16.66 -0.66
#